data_ffc63f85dcd5746456fb3a328f31e6a0
#
_entry.id   ffc63f85dcd5746456fb3a328f31e6a0
#
_cell.length_a   1.000
_cell.length_b   1.000
_cell.length_c   1.000
_cell.angle_alpha   90.00
_cell.angle_beta   90.00
_cell.angle_gamma   90.00
#
_symmetry.space_group_name_H-M   'P 1'
#
loop_
_entity.id
_entity.type
_entity.pdbx_description
1 polymer ?
#
loop_
_entity_poly.entity_id
_entity_poly.type
_entity_poly.pdbx_seq_one_letter_code
_entity_poly.pdbx_strand_id
1 'polypeptide(L)' 'MIRKILTAILLLPTLLYAQINTERVMTIARNALYFEDYVLSIQYFNQVINAKPYLYEPYFFRALAKINLDDF' A
#
# COMPACT_ATOMS: atom_id res chain seq x y z
N MET A 1 10.52 -22.52 -28.74
CA MET A 1 9.78 -21.26 -28.94
C MET A 1 8.59 -21.13 -28.02
N ILE A 2 7.73 -22.13 -27.94
CA ILE A 2 6.52 -22.09 -27.10
C ILE A 2 6.89 -21.93 -25.62
N ARG A 3 7.99 -22.55 -25.15
CA ARG A 3 8.45 -22.46 -23.76
C ARG A 3 8.84 -21.04 -23.36
N LYS A 4 9.46 -20.26 -24.23
CA LYS A 4 9.84 -18.88 -23.93
C LYS A 4 8.63 -17.98 -23.82
N ILE A 5 7.62 -18.22 -24.65
CA ILE A 5 6.38 -17.45 -24.61
C ILE A 5 5.61 -17.74 -23.32
N LEU A 6 5.56 -19.01 -22.92
CA LEU A 6 4.89 -19.41 -21.67
C LEU A 6 5.57 -18.79 -20.45
N THR A 7 6.90 -18.74 -20.44
CA THR A 7 7.64 -18.13 -19.34
C THR A 7 7.36 -16.64 -19.24
N ALA A 8 7.30 -15.94 -20.36
CA ALA A 8 6.96 -14.51 -20.39
C ALA A 8 5.55 -14.26 -19.88
N ILE A 9 4.59 -15.08 -20.24
CA ILE A 9 3.20 -14.96 -19.80
C ILE A 9 3.11 -15.18 -18.28
N LEU A 10 3.87 -16.12 -17.73
CA LEU A 10 3.89 -16.38 -16.28
C LEU A 10 4.48 -15.22 -15.49
N LEU A 11 5.42 -14.47 -16.05
CA LEU A 11 6.04 -13.33 -15.39
C LEU A 11 5.14 -12.10 -15.40
N LEU A 12 4.26 -11.94 -16.39
CA LEU A 12 3.37 -10.78 -16.50
C LEU A 12 2.48 -10.58 -15.29
N PRO A 13 1.79 -11.60 -14.74
CA PRO A 13 0.98 -11.41 -13.56
C PRO A 13 1.78 -10.92 -12.35
N THR A 14 3.01 -11.40 -12.18
CA THR A 14 3.88 -10.96 -11.10
C THR A 14 4.23 -9.49 -11.20
N LEU A 15 4.52 -9.02 -12.42
CA LEU A 15 4.80 -7.61 -12.68
C LEU A 15 3.58 -6.72 -12.40
N LEU A 16 2.38 -7.20 -12.74
CA LEU A 16 1.15 -6.45 -12.49
C LEU A 16 0.89 -6.31 -10.98
N TYR A 17 1.15 -7.34 -10.19
CA TYR A 17 1.01 -7.26 -8.74
C TYR A 17 1.99 -6.29 -8.10
N ALA A 18 3.18 -6.13 -8.70
CA ALA A 18 4.18 -5.19 -8.19
C ALA A 18 3.80 -3.73 -8.47
N GLN A 19 2.83 -3.50 -9.37
CA GLN A 19 2.43 -2.17 -9.79
C GLN A 19 1.08 -1.77 -9.20
N ILE A 20 0.98 -1.72 -7.87
CA ILE A 20 -0.24 -1.25 -7.25
C ILE A 20 -0.42 0.25 -7.52
N ASN A 21 -1.66 0.68 -7.61
CA ASN A 21 -1.99 2.10 -7.71
C ASN A 21 -1.85 2.73 -6.32
N THR A 22 -0.67 3.26 -6.05
CA THR A 22 -0.36 3.82 -4.74
C THR A 22 -1.22 5.03 -4.39
N GLU A 23 -1.61 5.83 -5.37
CA GLU A 23 -2.49 6.98 -5.13
C GLU A 23 -3.86 6.55 -4.64
N ARG A 24 -4.41 5.50 -5.24
CA ARG A 24 -5.70 4.96 -4.83
C ARG A 24 -5.63 4.37 -3.43
N VAL A 25 -4.59 3.58 -3.15
CA VAL A 25 -4.40 2.98 -1.83
C VAL A 25 -4.18 4.07 -0.79
N MET A 26 -3.41 5.10 -1.13
CA MET A 26 -3.19 6.24 -0.25
C MET A 26 -4.50 6.95 0.10
N THR A 27 -5.38 7.14 -0.88
CA THR A 27 -6.68 7.74 -0.64
C THR A 27 -7.53 6.90 0.30
N ILE A 28 -7.55 5.59 0.08
CA ILE A 28 -8.28 4.65 0.95
C ILE A 28 -7.74 4.72 2.37
N ALA A 29 -6.42 4.76 2.51
CA ALA A 29 -5.76 4.83 3.80
C ALA A 29 -6.11 6.12 4.55
N ARG A 30 -6.07 7.26 3.86
CA ARG A 30 -6.44 8.54 4.46
C ARG A 30 -7.90 8.59 4.85
N ASN A 31 -8.79 8.01 4.03
CA ASN A 31 -10.20 7.93 4.37
C ASN A 31 -10.42 7.09 5.62
N ALA A 32 -9.74 5.95 5.73
CA ALA A 32 -9.82 5.12 6.92
C ALA A 32 -9.35 5.89 8.16
N LEU A 33 -8.28 6.65 8.03
CA LEU A 33 -7.77 7.50 9.12
C LEU A 33 -8.80 8.56 9.51
N TYR A 34 -9.40 9.21 8.54
CA TYR A 34 -10.42 10.24 8.76
C TYR A 34 -11.61 9.69 9.54
N PHE A 35 -12.04 8.47 9.21
CA PHE A 35 -13.16 7.81 9.89
C PHE A 35 -12.73 7.05 11.15
N GLU A 36 -11.52 7.29 11.63
CA GLU A 36 -11.00 6.71 12.88
C GLU A 36 -10.84 5.20 12.83
N ASP A 37 -10.72 4.63 11.63
CA ASP A 37 -10.39 3.22 11.45
C ASP A 37 -8.87 3.08 11.37
N TYR A 38 -8.22 3.22 12.52
CA TYR A 38 -6.77 3.35 12.59
C TYR A 38 -6.03 2.08 12.18
N VAL A 39 -6.52 0.93 12.60
CA VAL A 39 -5.89 -0.35 12.25
C VAL A 39 -5.93 -0.55 10.73
N LEU A 40 -7.07 -0.31 10.11
CA LEU A 40 -7.21 -0.44 8.66
C LEU A 40 -6.34 0.57 7.93
N SER A 41 -6.29 1.82 8.40
CA SER A 41 -5.46 2.85 7.79
C SER A 41 -3.97 2.44 7.81
N ILE A 42 -3.50 1.91 8.93
CA ILE A 42 -2.11 1.44 9.06
C ILE A 42 -1.82 0.35 8.04
N GLN A 43 -2.73 -0.59 7.84
CA GLN A 43 -2.54 -1.67 6.87
C GLN A 43 -2.39 -1.12 5.45
N TYR A 44 -3.21 -0.15 5.07
CA TYR A 44 -3.12 0.45 3.74
C TYR A 44 -1.87 1.33 3.60
N PHE A 45 -1.50 2.11 4.62
CA PHE A 45 -0.25 2.88 4.57
C PHE A 45 0.95 1.95 4.44
N ASN A 46 0.93 0.78 5.09
CA ASN A 46 2.00 -0.21 4.94
C ASN A 46 2.11 -0.71 3.50
N GLN A 47 0.99 -0.89 2.82
CA GLN A 47 1.01 -1.28 1.40
C GLN A 47 1.69 -0.21 0.54
N VAL A 48 1.39 1.06 0.79
CA VAL A 48 2.02 2.17 0.05
C VAL A 48 3.52 2.22 0.35
N ILE A 49 3.90 2.09 1.61
CA ILE A 49 5.31 2.11 2.02
C ILE A 49 6.08 0.97 1.35
N ASN A 50 5.50 -0.23 1.30
CA ASN A 50 6.16 -1.37 0.67
C ASN A 50 6.37 -1.15 -0.83
N ALA A 51 5.42 -0.49 -1.49
CA ALA A 51 5.49 -0.22 -2.92
C ALA A 51 6.42 0.95 -3.23
N LYS A 52 6.37 2.01 -2.43
CA LYS A 52 7.13 3.25 -2.64
C LYS A 52 7.70 3.75 -1.31
N PRO A 53 8.79 3.11 -0.81
CA PRO A 53 9.32 3.42 0.52
C PRO A 53 9.94 4.82 0.65
N TYR A 54 10.11 5.52 -0.47
CA TYR A 54 10.69 6.87 -0.49
C TYR A 54 9.67 7.98 -0.28
N LEU A 55 8.37 7.67 -0.27
CA LEU A 55 7.33 8.67 -0.01
C LEU A 55 7.23 8.92 1.49
N TYR A 56 7.24 10.21 1.89
CA TYR A 56 7.16 10.54 3.31
C TYR A 56 5.73 10.49 3.86
N GLU A 57 4.74 10.79 3.03
CA GLU A 57 3.35 10.93 3.47
C GLU A 57 2.80 9.69 4.20
N PRO A 58 2.96 8.47 3.66
CA PRO A 58 2.41 7.32 4.37
C PRO A 58 3.04 7.08 5.72
N TYR A 59 4.33 7.41 5.90
CA TYR A 59 4.97 7.31 7.21
C TYR A 59 4.36 8.30 8.20
N PHE A 60 4.14 9.52 7.76
CA PHE A 60 3.56 10.57 8.58
C PHE A 60 2.15 10.19 9.04
N PHE A 61 1.29 9.83 8.10
CA PHE A 61 -0.10 9.47 8.42
C PHE A 61 -0.17 8.17 9.23
N ARG A 62 0.72 7.22 8.97
CA ARG A 62 0.78 6.00 9.77
C ARG A 62 1.14 6.31 11.21
N ALA A 63 2.06 7.24 11.43
CA ALA A 63 2.42 7.68 12.76
C ALA A 63 1.22 8.31 13.48
N LEU A 64 0.45 9.15 12.78
CA LEU A 64 -0.77 9.73 13.34
C LEU A 64 -1.78 8.65 13.72
N ALA A 65 -1.97 7.66 12.86
CA ALA A 65 -2.87 6.54 13.13
C ALA A 65 -2.44 5.78 14.38
N LYS A 66 -1.14 5.51 14.51
CA LYS A 66 -0.58 4.80 15.67
C LYS A 66 -0.76 5.59 16.96
N ILE A 67 -0.52 6.89 16.90
CA ILE A 67 -0.70 7.76 18.07
C ILE A 67 -2.16 7.72 18.54
N ASN A 68 -3.09 7.81 17.61
CA ASN A 68 -4.51 7.77 17.96
C ASN A 68 -4.95 6.39 18.47
N LEU A 69 -4.36 5.33 17.90
CA LEU A 69 -4.68 3.96 18.30
C LEU A 69 -4.20 3.68 19.72
N ASP A 70 -3.01 4.17 20.07
CA ASP A 70 -2.42 4.02 21.39
C ASP A 70 -2.81 5.18 22.30
N ASP A 71 -3.90 5.83 22.01
CA ASP A 71 -4.35 7.00 22.75
C ASP A 71 -4.58 6.65 24.22
N PHE A 72 -3.88 7.35 24.99
CA PHE A 72 -3.88 7.23 26.43
C PHE A 72 -4.57 8.45 27.04
#